data_c49ec9d5a3fb0922383057fe8cd1ed76
#
_entry.id   c49ec9d5a3fb0922383057fe8cd1ed76
#
_cell.length_a   1.000
_cell.length_b   1.000
_cell.length_c   1.000
_cell.angle_alpha   90.00
_cell.angle_beta   90.00
_cell.angle_gamma   90.00
#
_symmetry.space_group_name_H-M   'P 1'
#
loop_
_entity.id
_entity.type
_entity.pdbx_description
1 polymer ?
#
loop_
_entity_poly.entity_id
_entity_poly.type
_entity_poly.pdbx_seq_one_letter_code
_entity_poly.pdbx_strand_id
1 'polypeptide(L)'
;MKLNLVLLFLFVFGIIPAQNTTFNSEDLSIQSSIQGTLLIPSNKNKIPLAIIIQGSGPTDRNGNQKNLKNNSLKYLAEGLYHKNIATFRYDKGFFKQVLDGTFDEREVDFNDFIKDAINVVDYFKEDQRFSELIIIGHSQGSLVGMIAAQEKSVSKFISLAGAGQEIDDVVIDQLKKQSPALVENARKSFDDIRVNGLAQNYSP
;
A
#
# COMPACT_ATOMS: atom_id res chain seq x y z
N MET A 1 -33.68 -42.65 -46.62
CA MET A 1 -32.66 -42.75 -45.57
C MET A 1 -31.93 -41.40 -45.44
N LYS A 2 -32.21 -40.62 -44.39
CA LYS A 2 -31.54 -39.37 -44.18
C LYS A 2 -30.37 -39.64 -43.22
N LEU A 3 -29.16 -39.36 -43.69
CA LEU A 3 -27.92 -39.51 -42.93
C LEU A 3 -27.73 -38.27 -42.05
N ASN A 4 -27.91 -38.40 -40.71
CA ASN A 4 -27.65 -37.36 -39.77
C ASN A 4 -26.14 -37.31 -39.48
N LEU A 5 -25.47 -36.25 -39.96
CA LEU A 5 -24.06 -35.96 -39.67
C LEU A 5 -23.97 -35.33 -38.28
N VAL A 6 -23.50 -36.07 -37.28
CA VAL A 6 -23.20 -35.58 -35.93
C VAL A 6 -21.78 -35.01 -35.96
N LEU A 7 -21.64 -33.67 -35.92
CA LEU A 7 -20.36 -33.01 -35.77
C LEU A 7 -19.94 -33.09 -34.28
N LEU A 8 -18.96 -33.91 -33.98
CA LEU A 8 -18.34 -34.01 -32.67
C LEU A 8 -17.29 -32.88 -32.51
N PHE A 9 -17.62 -31.80 -31.77
CA PHE A 9 -16.66 -30.78 -31.42
C PHE A 9 -15.76 -31.28 -30.27
N LEU A 10 -14.55 -31.71 -30.58
CA LEU A 10 -13.49 -32.00 -29.63
C LEU A 10 -12.94 -30.67 -29.11
N PHE A 11 -13.35 -30.26 -27.90
CA PHE A 11 -12.68 -29.21 -27.16
C PHE A 11 -11.34 -29.73 -26.62
N VAL A 12 -10.25 -29.37 -27.27
CA VAL A 12 -8.90 -29.58 -26.75
C VAL A 12 -8.67 -28.51 -25.68
N PHE A 13 -8.90 -28.85 -24.43
CA PHE A 13 -8.43 -28.03 -23.31
C PHE A 13 -6.90 -28.13 -23.25
N GLY A 14 -6.22 -27.19 -23.86
CA GLY A 14 -4.80 -26.99 -23.63
C GLY A 14 -4.59 -26.66 -22.15
N ILE A 15 -3.95 -27.55 -21.40
CA ILE A 15 -3.43 -27.26 -20.07
C ILE A 15 -2.29 -26.25 -20.28
N ILE A 16 -2.58 -24.96 -20.11
CA ILE A 16 -1.55 -23.93 -20.06
C ILE A 16 -0.91 -24.08 -18.68
N PRO A 17 0.35 -24.54 -18.57
CA PRO A 17 1.01 -24.58 -17.28
C PRO A 17 1.08 -23.15 -16.73
N ALA A 18 0.57 -22.92 -15.52
CA ALA A 18 0.79 -21.68 -14.81
C ALA A 18 2.32 -21.54 -14.66
N GLN A 19 2.90 -20.54 -15.31
CA GLN A 19 4.32 -20.24 -15.13
C GLN A 19 4.51 -19.79 -13.69
N ASN A 20 5.10 -20.65 -12.87
CA ASN A 20 5.59 -20.26 -11.55
C ASN A 20 6.76 -19.28 -11.76
N THR A 21 6.47 -18.00 -11.83
CA THR A 21 7.50 -16.97 -11.88
C THR A 21 8.16 -16.91 -10.51
N THR A 22 9.42 -17.32 -10.46
CA THR A 22 10.25 -17.12 -9.26
C THR A 22 10.70 -15.67 -9.24
N PHE A 23 10.24 -14.89 -8.27
CA PHE A 23 10.67 -13.52 -8.07
C PHE A 23 12.00 -13.49 -7.31
N ASN A 24 12.95 -12.68 -7.76
CA ASN A 24 14.15 -12.40 -6.98
C ASN A 24 13.77 -11.38 -5.89
N SER A 25 13.74 -11.83 -4.63
CA SER A 25 13.27 -11.05 -3.49
C SER A 25 14.29 -11.05 -2.35
N GLU A 26 14.44 -9.90 -1.71
CA GLU A 26 15.25 -9.67 -0.52
C GLU A 26 14.35 -9.11 0.59
N ASP A 27 14.38 -9.71 1.80
CA ASP A 27 13.76 -9.10 2.97
C ASP A 27 14.79 -8.19 3.64
N LEU A 28 14.40 -6.94 3.87
CA LEU A 28 15.26 -5.89 4.41
C LEU A 28 14.67 -5.34 5.71
N SER A 29 15.58 -4.94 6.61
CA SER A 29 15.27 -4.20 7.83
C SER A 29 15.98 -2.84 7.77
N ILE A 30 15.22 -1.75 7.70
CA ILE A 30 15.74 -0.38 7.69
C ILE A 30 15.55 0.21 9.08
N GLN A 31 16.63 0.73 9.69
CA GLN A 31 16.62 1.28 11.05
C GLN A 31 16.00 0.35 12.11
N SER A 32 16.14 -0.97 11.96
CA SER A 32 15.59 -2.03 12.80
C SER A 32 14.06 -2.09 12.94
N SER A 33 13.33 -1.02 12.67
CA SER A 33 11.86 -0.93 12.81
C SER A 33 11.09 -1.16 11.52
N ILE A 34 11.63 -0.75 10.37
CA ILE A 34 10.96 -0.83 9.07
C ILE A 34 11.33 -2.15 8.40
N GLN A 35 10.41 -3.10 8.43
CA GLN A 35 10.57 -4.40 7.76
C GLN A 35 9.95 -4.35 6.36
N GLY A 36 10.69 -4.75 5.34
CA GLY A 36 10.22 -4.65 3.96
C GLY A 36 10.70 -5.78 3.08
N THR A 37 10.07 -5.89 1.92
CA THR A 37 10.44 -6.84 0.85
C THR A 37 10.80 -6.05 -0.41
N LEU A 38 12.03 -6.21 -0.86
CA LEU A 38 12.54 -5.70 -2.12
C LEU A 38 12.38 -6.78 -3.19
N LEU A 39 11.69 -6.48 -4.28
CA LEU A 39 11.72 -7.28 -5.50
C LEU A 39 12.63 -6.60 -6.51
N ILE A 40 13.63 -7.33 -7.01
CA ILE A 40 14.61 -6.77 -7.94
C ILE A 40 14.77 -7.64 -9.19
N PRO A 41 14.29 -7.18 -10.35
CA PRO A 41 14.51 -7.87 -11.61
C PRO A 41 15.98 -8.08 -11.90
N SER A 42 16.34 -9.26 -12.39
CA SER A 42 17.70 -9.55 -12.81
C SER A 42 18.04 -8.70 -14.04
N ASN A 43 18.83 -7.66 -13.84
CA ASN A 43 19.29 -6.77 -14.90
C ASN A 43 20.75 -6.37 -14.67
N LYS A 44 21.51 -6.18 -15.78
CA LYS A 44 22.89 -5.68 -15.72
C LYS A 44 22.98 -4.16 -15.62
N ASN A 45 21.91 -3.45 -15.98
CA ASN A 45 21.82 -2.00 -15.93
C ASN A 45 21.10 -1.55 -14.66
N LYS A 46 21.35 -0.31 -14.25
CA LYS A 46 20.55 0.34 -13.22
C LYS A 46 19.08 0.42 -13.67
N ILE A 47 18.17 0.12 -12.77
CA ILE A 47 16.72 0.12 -13.02
C ILE A 47 16.01 1.05 -12.04
N PRO A 48 14.80 1.55 -12.37
CA PRO A 48 14.00 2.33 -11.41
C PRO A 48 13.61 1.50 -10.19
N LEU A 49 13.53 2.14 -9.02
CA LEU A 49 12.95 1.57 -7.80
C LEU A 49 11.66 2.31 -7.45
N ALA A 50 10.56 1.57 -7.33
CA ALA A 50 9.30 2.07 -6.82
C ALA A 50 9.13 1.69 -5.33
N ILE A 51 9.07 2.68 -4.46
CA ILE A 51 8.73 2.56 -3.03
C ILE A 51 7.22 2.63 -2.89
N ILE A 52 6.59 1.54 -2.44
CA ILE A 52 5.14 1.42 -2.35
C ILE A 52 4.71 1.60 -0.90
N ILE A 53 3.86 2.61 -0.66
CA ILE A 53 3.34 3.00 0.66
C ILE A 53 1.87 2.61 0.75
N GLN A 54 1.52 1.79 1.74
CA GLN A 54 0.18 1.28 1.97
C GLN A 54 -0.79 2.33 2.53
N GLY A 55 -2.08 2.02 2.40
CA GLY A 55 -3.18 2.86 2.92
C GLY A 55 -3.34 2.80 4.44
N SER A 56 -4.46 3.34 4.93
CA SER A 56 -4.82 3.40 6.36
C SER A 56 -5.06 2.03 7.00
N GLY A 57 -5.09 2.02 8.34
CA GLY A 57 -5.35 0.83 9.15
C GLY A 57 -4.15 -0.10 9.31
N PRO A 58 -4.34 -1.23 10.03
CA PRO A 58 -3.30 -2.22 10.31
C PRO A 58 -3.07 -3.14 9.11
N THR A 59 -2.62 -2.55 8.02
CA THR A 59 -2.39 -3.22 6.73
C THR A 59 -0.93 -3.63 6.62
N ASP A 60 -0.66 -4.87 6.21
CA ASP A 60 0.69 -5.35 5.92
C ASP A 60 1.24 -4.77 4.60
N ARG A 61 2.53 -5.00 4.34
CA ARG A 61 3.22 -4.59 3.10
C ARG A 61 2.61 -5.15 1.81
N ASN A 62 1.77 -6.18 1.89
CA ASN A 62 1.11 -6.80 0.74
C ASN A 62 -0.29 -6.23 0.47
N GLY A 63 -0.81 -5.39 1.38
CA GLY A 63 -2.16 -4.84 1.32
C GLY A 63 -3.20 -5.67 2.07
N ASN A 64 -2.78 -6.60 2.94
CA ASN A 64 -3.67 -7.47 3.69
C ASN A 64 -3.92 -6.93 5.10
N GLN A 65 -5.07 -7.31 5.66
CA GLN A 65 -5.45 -7.13 7.06
C GLN A 65 -5.83 -8.49 7.66
N LYS A 66 -5.99 -8.56 8.99
CA LYS A 66 -6.29 -9.81 9.71
C LYS A 66 -7.40 -10.64 9.06
N ASN A 67 -8.48 -9.99 8.60
CA ASN A 67 -9.67 -10.64 8.03
C ASN A 67 -9.86 -10.37 6.52
N LEU A 68 -8.90 -9.73 5.87
CA LEU A 68 -8.98 -9.38 4.46
C LEU A 68 -7.65 -9.64 3.77
N LYS A 69 -7.60 -10.65 2.92
CA LYS A 69 -6.42 -11.02 2.16
C LYS A 69 -6.65 -10.79 0.67
N ASN A 70 -6.19 -9.67 0.14
CA ASN A 70 -6.33 -9.29 -1.27
C ASN A 70 -5.00 -9.23 -2.03
N ASN A 71 -3.87 -9.12 -1.33
CA ASN A 71 -2.52 -9.00 -1.88
C ASN A 71 -2.36 -7.87 -2.94
N SER A 72 -3.14 -6.82 -2.86
CA SER A 72 -3.19 -5.77 -3.90
C SER A 72 -1.83 -5.13 -4.15
N LEU A 73 -1.10 -4.77 -3.09
CA LEU A 73 0.23 -4.16 -3.21
C LEU A 73 1.31 -5.16 -3.62
N LYS A 74 1.15 -6.43 -3.23
CA LYS A 74 2.00 -7.51 -3.72
C LYS A 74 1.85 -7.68 -5.23
N TYR A 75 0.63 -7.77 -5.74
CA TYR A 75 0.38 -7.91 -7.18
C TYR A 75 0.83 -6.68 -7.98
N LEU A 76 0.68 -5.48 -7.41
CA LEU A 76 1.24 -4.26 -8.02
C LEU A 76 2.77 -4.38 -8.17
N ALA A 77 3.45 -4.80 -7.10
CA ALA A 77 4.90 -4.97 -7.12
C ALA A 77 5.37 -6.04 -8.12
N GLU A 78 4.68 -7.18 -8.17
CA GLU A 78 4.95 -8.25 -9.14
C GLU A 78 4.71 -7.78 -10.58
N GLY A 79 3.65 -7.00 -10.81
CA GLY A 79 3.37 -6.39 -12.12
C GLY A 79 4.47 -5.41 -12.57
N LEU A 80 4.98 -4.59 -11.66
CA LEU A 80 6.10 -3.68 -11.92
C LEU A 80 7.41 -4.43 -12.16
N TYR A 81 7.67 -5.50 -11.41
CA TYR A 81 8.82 -6.39 -11.63
C TYR A 81 8.88 -6.91 -13.07
N HIS A 82 7.74 -7.35 -13.64
CA HIS A 82 7.65 -7.78 -15.04
C HIS A 82 7.86 -6.64 -16.05
N LYS A 83 7.79 -5.40 -15.60
CA LYS A 83 8.13 -4.20 -16.40
C LYS A 83 9.55 -3.71 -16.14
N ASN A 84 10.38 -4.53 -15.50
CA ASN A 84 11.77 -4.21 -15.19
C ASN A 84 11.94 -3.01 -14.24
N ILE A 85 10.99 -2.86 -13.31
CA ILE A 85 11.01 -1.88 -12.23
C ILE A 85 11.16 -2.65 -10.92
N ALA A 86 12.20 -2.34 -10.14
CA ALA A 86 12.34 -2.85 -8.79
C ALA A 86 11.27 -2.24 -7.88
N THR A 87 10.85 -2.96 -6.84
CA THR A 87 9.86 -2.46 -5.90
C THR A 87 10.26 -2.76 -4.47
N PHE A 88 10.05 -1.80 -3.57
CA PHE A 88 10.17 -1.99 -2.13
C PHE A 88 8.83 -1.72 -1.46
N ARG A 89 8.35 -2.70 -0.69
CA ARG A 89 7.13 -2.60 0.14
C ARG A 89 7.53 -2.86 1.57
N TYR A 90 7.02 -2.08 2.50
CA TYR A 90 7.38 -2.22 3.92
C TYR A 90 6.16 -2.19 4.82
N ASP A 91 6.25 -2.79 6.00
CA ASP A 91 5.23 -2.72 7.03
C ASP A 91 5.36 -1.39 7.79
N LYS A 92 4.25 -0.86 8.28
CA LYS A 92 4.26 0.28 9.19
C LYS A 92 5.01 -0.07 10.47
N GLY A 93 5.72 0.89 11.06
CA GLY A 93 6.54 0.65 12.25
C GLY A 93 5.80 -0.03 13.41
N PHE A 94 4.51 0.24 13.57
CA PHE A 94 3.66 -0.39 14.58
C PHE A 94 3.14 -1.81 14.22
N PHE A 95 3.38 -2.29 13.00
CA PHE A 95 2.76 -3.55 12.53
C PHE A 95 3.14 -4.77 13.39
N LYS A 96 4.33 -4.76 13.96
CA LYS A 96 4.72 -5.79 14.94
C LYS A 96 3.79 -5.82 16.14
N GLN A 97 3.40 -4.66 16.69
CA GLN A 97 2.46 -4.55 17.81
C GLN A 97 1.08 -5.09 17.44
N VAL A 98 0.65 -4.91 16.18
CA VAL A 98 -0.60 -5.52 15.67
C VAL A 98 -0.52 -7.04 15.69
N LEU A 99 0.61 -7.62 15.30
CA LEU A 99 0.81 -9.08 15.33
C LEU A 99 0.88 -9.62 16.73
N ASP A 100 1.53 -8.90 17.64
CA ASP A 100 1.69 -9.30 19.06
C ASP A 100 0.44 -9.02 19.91
N GLY A 101 -0.57 -8.30 19.36
CA GLY A 101 -1.80 -7.93 20.07
C GLY A 101 -1.61 -6.83 21.11
N THR A 102 -0.52 -6.07 21.03
CA THR A 102 -0.20 -4.94 21.92
C THR A 102 -0.44 -3.57 21.30
N PHE A 103 -1.00 -3.54 20.09
CA PHE A 103 -1.26 -2.31 19.36
C PHE A 103 -2.29 -1.42 20.07
N ASP A 104 -1.92 -0.17 20.32
CA ASP A 104 -2.81 0.89 20.79
C ASP A 104 -2.85 2.03 19.75
N GLU A 105 -4.00 2.23 19.11
CA GLU A 105 -4.16 3.25 18.08
C GLU A 105 -4.01 4.69 18.60
N ARG A 106 -4.16 4.91 19.91
CA ARG A 106 -3.99 6.24 20.55
C ARG A 106 -2.53 6.68 20.60
N GLU A 107 -1.59 5.75 20.44
CA GLU A 107 -0.14 6.00 20.39
C GLU A 107 0.38 6.22 18.97
N VAL A 108 -0.50 6.15 17.96
CA VAL A 108 -0.09 6.30 16.55
C VAL A 108 0.02 7.78 16.19
N ASP A 109 1.23 8.24 15.88
CA ASP A 109 1.47 9.55 15.29
C ASP A 109 1.55 9.45 13.76
N PHE A 110 0.75 10.26 13.07
CA PHE A 110 0.78 10.32 11.59
C PHE A 110 2.17 10.70 11.04
N ASN A 111 2.92 11.54 11.78
CA ASN A 111 4.26 11.93 11.40
C ASN A 111 5.25 10.75 11.37
N ASP A 112 5.00 9.68 12.11
CA ASP A 112 5.89 8.52 12.09
C ASP A 112 5.82 7.79 10.74
N PHE A 113 4.66 7.79 10.08
CA PHE A 113 4.55 7.25 8.71
C PHE A 113 5.37 8.07 7.70
N ILE A 114 5.39 9.40 7.88
CA ILE A 114 6.19 10.30 7.03
C ILE A 114 7.68 10.05 7.28
N LYS A 115 8.11 9.95 8.53
CA LYS A 115 9.50 9.63 8.91
C LYS A 115 9.93 8.27 8.33
N ASP A 116 9.08 7.24 8.42
CA ASP A 116 9.36 5.94 7.85
C ASP A 116 9.57 6.03 6.33
N ALA A 117 8.70 6.73 5.61
CA ALA A 117 8.84 6.94 4.17
C ALA A 117 10.14 7.68 3.81
N ILE A 118 10.49 8.73 4.57
CA ILE A 118 11.72 9.49 4.41
C ILE A 118 12.94 8.59 4.65
N ASN A 119 12.93 7.78 5.71
CA ASN A 119 14.01 6.84 6.04
C ASN A 119 14.22 5.81 4.93
N VAL A 120 13.12 5.33 4.32
CA VAL A 120 13.19 4.40 3.18
C VAL A 120 13.80 5.08 1.96
N VAL A 121 13.40 6.32 1.64
CA VAL A 121 14.02 7.08 0.54
C VAL A 121 15.50 7.31 0.81
N ASP A 122 15.87 7.73 2.01
CA ASP A 122 17.27 7.97 2.39
C ASP A 122 18.13 6.69 2.34
N TYR A 123 17.55 5.54 2.65
CA TYR A 123 18.23 4.26 2.56
C TYR A 123 18.60 3.90 1.10
N PHE A 124 17.67 4.14 0.16
CA PHE A 124 17.86 3.75 -1.23
C PHE A 124 18.50 4.80 -2.13
N LYS A 125 18.59 6.07 -1.71
CA LYS A 125 19.09 7.17 -2.57
C LYS A 125 20.53 6.97 -3.07
N GLU A 126 21.37 6.30 -2.29
CA GLU A 126 22.77 6.03 -2.63
C GLU A 126 23.00 4.62 -3.20
N ASP A 127 21.93 3.81 -3.31
CA ASP A 127 22.05 2.44 -3.82
C ASP A 127 22.27 2.45 -5.34
N GLN A 128 23.48 2.03 -5.73
CA GLN A 128 23.92 2.06 -7.12
C GLN A 128 23.17 1.08 -8.04
N ARG A 129 22.33 0.21 -7.49
CA ARG A 129 21.46 -0.69 -8.28
C ARG A 129 20.33 0.07 -8.98
N PHE A 130 19.97 1.26 -8.47
CA PHE A 130 18.81 2.00 -8.95
C PHE A 130 19.21 3.24 -9.74
N SER A 131 18.45 3.51 -10.82
CA SER A 131 18.62 4.69 -11.67
C SER A 131 17.84 5.90 -11.18
N GLU A 132 16.69 5.65 -10.57
CA GLU A 132 15.79 6.67 -10.02
C GLU A 132 14.91 6.08 -8.93
N LEU A 133 14.43 6.92 -8.01
CA LEU A 133 13.46 6.57 -6.98
C LEU A 133 12.10 7.13 -7.35
N ILE A 134 11.07 6.28 -7.22
CA ILE A 134 9.67 6.60 -7.48
C ILE A 134 8.89 6.28 -6.20
N ILE A 135 8.05 7.18 -5.71
CA ILE A 135 7.11 6.88 -4.63
C ILE A 135 5.74 6.56 -5.24
N ILE A 136 5.14 5.45 -4.82
CA ILE A 136 3.76 5.06 -5.14
C ILE A 136 2.99 4.97 -3.83
N GLY A 137 2.11 5.94 -3.55
CA GLY A 137 1.28 5.95 -2.35
C GLY A 137 -0.15 5.49 -2.65
N HIS A 138 -0.71 4.60 -1.83
CA HIS A 138 -2.10 4.17 -1.92
C HIS A 138 -2.93 4.78 -0.79
N SER A 139 -4.07 5.41 -1.10
CA SER A 139 -5.00 6.00 -0.12
C SER A 139 -4.26 6.94 0.85
N GLN A 140 -4.26 6.69 2.17
CA GLN A 140 -3.46 7.44 3.17
C GLN A 140 -1.99 7.50 2.78
N GLY A 141 -1.43 6.42 2.23
CA GLY A 141 -0.05 6.39 1.74
C GLY A 141 0.23 7.39 0.63
N SER A 142 -0.80 7.88 -0.08
CA SER A 142 -0.64 8.97 -1.05
C SER A 142 -0.29 10.28 -0.36
N LEU A 143 -0.93 10.60 0.77
CA LEU A 143 -0.60 11.79 1.54
C LEU A 143 0.81 11.68 2.15
N VAL A 144 1.13 10.55 2.78
CA VAL A 144 2.46 10.25 3.32
C VAL A 144 3.54 10.39 2.23
N GLY A 145 3.32 9.74 1.08
CA GLY A 145 4.26 9.76 -0.03
C GLY A 145 4.41 11.14 -0.69
N MET A 146 3.34 11.92 -0.75
CA MET A 146 3.37 13.29 -1.26
C MET A 146 4.25 14.19 -0.37
N ILE A 147 4.10 14.09 0.95
CA ILE A 147 4.91 14.87 1.91
C ILE A 147 6.37 14.42 1.83
N ALA A 148 6.64 13.11 1.87
CA ALA A 148 8.00 12.59 1.74
C ALA A 148 8.67 13.02 0.42
N ALA A 149 7.92 13.08 -0.69
CA ALA A 149 8.43 13.52 -1.99
C ALA A 149 8.72 15.03 -2.06
N GLN A 150 8.11 15.84 -1.19
CA GLN A 150 8.45 17.28 -1.06
C GLN A 150 9.73 17.50 -0.23
N GLU A 151 9.98 16.62 0.75
CA GLU A 151 11.15 16.72 1.61
C GLU A 151 12.40 16.05 1.04
N LYS A 152 12.23 15.07 0.17
CA LYS A 152 13.32 14.27 -0.40
C LYS A 152 13.29 14.29 -1.92
N SER A 153 14.47 14.27 -2.52
CA SER A 153 14.61 14.20 -3.98
C SER A 153 14.22 12.81 -4.48
N VAL A 154 13.03 12.73 -5.07
CA VAL A 154 12.54 11.56 -5.82
C VAL A 154 12.17 11.97 -7.24
N SER A 155 12.31 11.04 -8.18
CA SER A 155 12.09 11.36 -9.60
C SER A 155 10.62 11.49 -9.96
N LYS A 156 9.75 10.72 -9.29
CA LYS A 156 8.31 10.68 -9.56
C LYS A 156 7.53 10.35 -8.28
N PHE A 157 6.35 10.93 -8.18
CA PHE A 157 5.34 10.55 -7.21
C PHE A 157 4.06 10.13 -7.93
N ILE A 158 3.48 8.99 -7.52
CA ILE A 158 2.24 8.44 -8.07
C ILE A 158 1.25 8.25 -6.92
N SER A 159 0.11 8.91 -7.02
CA SER A 159 -1.02 8.78 -6.08
C SER A 159 -2.03 7.77 -6.63
N LEU A 160 -2.25 6.69 -5.87
CA LEU A 160 -3.28 5.68 -6.16
C LEU A 160 -4.43 5.85 -5.17
N ALA A 161 -5.60 6.25 -5.65
CA ALA A 161 -6.78 6.47 -4.84
C ALA A 161 -6.52 7.40 -3.61
N GLY A 162 -5.61 8.36 -3.76
CA GLY A 162 -5.38 9.39 -2.75
C GLY A 162 -6.58 10.32 -2.64
N ALA A 163 -6.87 10.77 -1.41
CA ALA A 163 -7.93 11.74 -1.19
C ALA A 163 -7.54 13.11 -1.75
N GLY A 164 -8.44 13.72 -2.53
CA GLY A 164 -8.29 15.08 -3.04
C GLY A 164 -9.01 16.13 -2.17
N GLN A 165 -9.38 15.77 -0.93
CA GLN A 165 -10.13 16.59 0.01
C GLN A 165 -9.66 16.32 1.45
N GLU A 166 -10.15 17.10 2.40
CA GLU A 166 -9.81 16.92 3.82
C GLU A 166 -10.29 15.56 4.34
N ILE A 167 -9.58 15.02 5.34
CA ILE A 167 -9.83 13.66 5.83
C ILE A 167 -11.23 13.49 6.45
N ASP A 168 -11.74 14.50 7.11
CA ASP A 168 -13.08 14.49 7.67
C ASP A 168 -14.15 14.42 6.58
N ASP A 169 -14.02 15.15 5.47
CA ASP A 169 -14.92 15.04 4.32
C ASP A 169 -14.88 13.63 3.72
N VAL A 170 -13.69 13.04 3.60
CA VAL A 170 -13.53 11.64 3.15
C VAL A 170 -14.30 10.68 4.05
N VAL A 171 -14.10 10.78 5.38
CA VAL A 171 -14.75 9.92 6.36
C VAL A 171 -16.26 10.11 6.34
N ILE A 172 -16.72 11.37 6.30
CA ILE A 172 -18.16 11.68 6.24
C ILE A 172 -18.81 11.11 4.97
N ASP A 173 -18.14 11.23 3.81
CA ASP A 173 -18.68 10.69 2.56
C ASP A 173 -18.70 9.15 2.54
N GLN A 174 -17.75 8.50 3.19
CA GLN A 174 -17.77 7.05 3.39
C GLN A 174 -18.90 6.63 4.32
N LEU A 175 -19.07 7.32 5.47
CA LEU A 175 -20.15 7.04 6.44
C LEU A 175 -21.53 7.25 5.85
N LYS A 176 -21.76 8.29 5.04
CA LYS A 176 -23.03 8.49 4.32
C LYS A 176 -23.46 7.26 3.52
N LYS A 177 -22.49 6.53 2.96
CA LYS A 177 -22.73 5.34 2.12
C LYS A 177 -22.85 4.06 2.93
N GLN A 178 -22.04 3.91 3.98
CA GLN A 178 -21.86 2.64 4.70
C GLN A 178 -22.64 2.59 6.03
N SER A 179 -22.74 3.72 6.73
CA SER A 179 -23.31 3.83 8.08
C SER A 179 -23.88 5.22 8.33
N PRO A 180 -24.99 5.61 7.64
CA PRO A 180 -25.54 6.98 7.70
C PRO A 180 -25.85 7.48 9.11
N ALA A 181 -26.22 6.57 10.04
CA ALA A 181 -26.50 6.90 11.43
C ALA A 181 -25.31 7.48 12.20
N LEU A 182 -24.07 7.24 11.74
CA LEU A 182 -22.86 7.73 12.39
C LEU A 182 -22.39 9.10 11.87
N VAL A 183 -22.99 9.63 10.81
CA VAL A 183 -22.53 10.87 10.14
C VAL A 183 -22.54 12.07 11.07
N GLU A 184 -23.63 12.26 11.84
CA GLU A 184 -23.76 13.41 12.75
C GLU A 184 -22.74 13.33 13.89
N ASN A 185 -22.57 12.13 14.47
CA ASN A 185 -21.59 11.91 15.52
C ASN A 185 -20.15 12.16 15.01
N ALA A 186 -19.83 11.67 13.82
CA ALA A 186 -18.52 11.90 13.21
C ALA A 186 -18.25 13.40 12.94
N ARG A 187 -19.23 14.14 12.40
CA ARG A 187 -19.09 15.60 12.20
C ARG A 187 -18.77 16.31 13.50
N LYS A 188 -19.54 16.03 14.54
CA LYS A 188 -19.32 16.61 15.85
C LYS A 188 -17.93 16.27 16.40
N SER A 189 -17.47 15.02 16.19
CA SER A 189 -16.13 14.61 16.59
C SER A 189 -15.04 15.42 15.90
N PHE A 190 -15.16 15.64 14.60
CA PHE A 190 -14.19 16.44 13.85
C PHE A 190 -14.22 17.92 14.26
N ASP A 191 -15.42 18.48 14.50
CA ASP A 191 -15.56 19.85 14.98
C ASP A 191 -14.90 20.03 16.38
N ASP A 192 -15.11 19.08 17.29
CA ASP A 192 -14.48 19.08 18.61
C ASP A 192 -12.94 18.97 18.51
N ILE A 193 -12.42 18.13 17.62
CA ILE A 193 -10.98 18.01 17.37
C ILE A 193 -10.39 19.33 16.87
N ARG A 194 -11.09 20.00 15.93
CA ARG A 194 -10.64 21.30 15.40
C ARG A 194 -10.60 22.40 16.46
N VAL A 195 -11.54 22.40 17.40
CA VAL A 195 -11.67 23.43 18.44
C VAL A 195 -10.81 23.13 19.66
N ASN A 196 -10.80 21.87 20.12
CA ASN A 196 -10.26 21.44 21.40
C ASN A 196 -9.02 20.53 21.28
N GLY A 197 -8.64 20.14 20.08
CA GLY A 197 -7.55 19.17 19.82
C GLY A 197 -7.90 17.71 20.15
N LEU A 198 -9.05 17.46 20.79
CA LEU A 198 -9.51 16.13 21.17
C LEU A 198 -11.04 16.03 20.98
N ALA A 199 -11.48 14.88 20.50
CA ALA A 199 -12.91 14.53 20.51
C ALA A 199 -13.35 14.15 21.92
N GLN A 200 -14.46 14.74 22.42
CA GLN A 200 -14.99 14.44 23.75
C GLN A 200 -16.30 13.64 23.66
N ASN A 201 -16.41 12.56 24.46
CA ASN A 201 -17.65 11.78 24.68
C ASN A 201 -18.25 11.14 23.43
N TYR A 202 -17.51 10.25 22.79
CA TYR A 202 -18.06 9.41 21.72
C TYR A 202 -18.37 8.01 22.24
N SER A 203 -19.64 7.67 22.24
CA SER A 203 -20.04 6.26 22.30
C SER A 203 -19.75 5.62 20.95
N PRO A 204 -19.20 4.40 20.95
CA PRO A 204 -19.05 3.62 19.75
C PRO A 204 -20.40 3.28 19.10
#